data_e11d40ed8fa9926592a7e3896db68a78
#
_entry.id   e11d40ed8fa9926592a7e3896db68a78
#
_cell.length_a   1.000
_cell.length_b   1.000
_cell.length_c   1.000
_cell.angle_alpha   90.00
_cell.angle_beta   90.00
_cell.angle_gamma   90.00
#
_symmetry.space_group_name_H-M   'P 1'
#
loop_
_entity.id
_entity.type
_entity.pdbx_description
1 polymer ?
#
loop_
_entity_poly.entity_id
_entity_poly.type
_entity_poly.pdbx_seq_one_letter_code
_entity_poly.pdbx_strand_id
1 'polypeptide(L)'
;MMATIRDVAKLAGVSVATVSRVLNKTGYVNVETARKVEKAIQQLQYEPNSVARGLAGKRTSTIAFILPDITNPFFSEMARGVEDKARELGYTVILCNSDDQGQKEKTYIEVLKRKYIDGIIIASQTLSSEDIQKMQQDQIPLVVMDRAPENQHCSVIRCNNYAGAKEAVAHLVEQGCRKIGHIYGPQELITARERMLAYEESVQGLSWYSPSLMEPGYFQLNGGQEAVKELLRRHPDIDGIFVGNDLMAIGVLKGLNQLGRRVPEDVVVCGFDGIALASMTIPELTTVAQPIYEMGELAALTLTQQIENTNPLPKVYELEPTFIERSSTRREPLA
;
A
#
# COMPACT_ATOMS: atom_id res chain seq x y z
N MET A 1 -24.12 -27.09 20.26
CA MET A 1 -23.91 -27.48 18.84
C MET A 1 -24.44 -26.32 18.02
N MET A 2 -23.69 -25.75 17.10
CA MET A 2 -24.16 -24.63 16.28
C MET A 2 -25.28 -25.10 15.35
N ALA A 3 -26.36 -24.31 15.25
CA ALA A 3 -27.47 -24.60 14.33
C ALA A 3 -26.98 -24.61 12.87
N THR A 4 -27.54 -25.49 12.06
CA THR A 4 -27.23 -25.62 10.64
C THR A 4 -28.39 -25.11 9.76
N ILE A 5 -28.11 -24.83 8.47
CA ILE A 5 -29.17 -24.46 7.50
C ILE A 5 -30.26 -25.55 7.41
N ARG A 6 -29.92 -26.80 7.67
CA ARG A 6 -30.88 -27.90 7.72
C ARG A 6 -31.83 -27.81 8.92
N ASP A 7 -31.33 -27.34 10.07
CA ASP A 7 -32.14 -27.14 11.26
C ASP A 7 -33.13 -25.98 11.06
N VAL A 8 -32.67 -24.89 10.41
CA VAL A 8 -33.54 -23.78 10.02
C VAL A 8 -34.64 -24.26 9.06
N ALA A 9 -34.27 -25.01 8.04
CA ALA A 9 -35.22 -25.56 7.07
C ALA A 9 -36.29 -26.47 7.74
N LYS A 10 -35.85 -27.32 8.68
CA LYS A 10 -36.70 -28.19 9.47
C LYS A 10 -37.67 -27.40 10.34
N LEU A 11 -37.17 -26.39 11.06
CA LEU A 11 -38.00 -25.56 11.95
C LEU A 11 -39.00 -24.68 11.18
N ALA A 12 -38.61 -24.15 10.03
CA ALA A 12 -39.47 -23.31 9.17
C ALA A 12 -40.44 -24.13 8.29
N GLY A 13 -40.28 -25.46 8.23
CA GLY A 13 -41.13 -26.34 7.38
C GLY A 13 -40.90 -26.13 5.90
N VAL A 14 -39.66 -25.81 5.46
CA VAL A 14 -39.32 -25.53 4.06
C VAL A 14 -38.11 -26.31 3.58
N SER A 15 -37.82 -26.28 2.30
CA SER A 15 -36.57 -26.86 1.78
C SER A 15 -35.36 -26.03 2.12
N VAL A 16 -34.14 -26.64 2.19
CA VAL A 16 -32.84 -25.93 2.36
C VAL A 16 -32.66 -24.90 1.22
N ALA A 17 -33.10 -25.20 0.02
CA ALA A 17 -33.07 -24.29 -1.11
C ALA A 17 -33.92 -23.02 -0.86
N THR A 18 -35.08 -23.15 -0.22
CA THR A 18 -35.93 -22.02 0.16
C THR A 18 -35.27 -21.14 1.23
N VAL A 19 -34.67 -21.75 2.26
CA VAL A 19 -33.89 -21.02 3.28
C VAL A 19 -32.73 -20.25 2.61
N SER A 20 -32.01 -20.92 1.71
CA SER A 20 -30.90 -20.27 0.97
C SER A 20 -31.37 -19.09 0.12
N ARG A 21 -32.54 -19.17 -0.52
CA ARG A 21 -33.12 -18.04 -1.28
C ARG A 21 -33.49 -16.87 -0.39
N VAL A 22 -34.08 -17.12 0.77
CA VAL A 22 -34.39 -16.05 1.76
C VAL A 22 -33.13 -15.37 2.25
N LEU A 23 -32.12 -16.14 2.66
CA LEU A 23 -30.83 -15.64 3.17
C LEU A 23 -30.08 -14.79 2.13
N ASN A 24 -30.07 -15.23 0.88
CA ASN A 24 -29.32 -14.56 -0.20
C ASN A 24 -30.18 -13.54 -0.98
N LYS A 25 -31.45 -13.36 -0.62
CA LYS A 25 -32.40 -12.49 -1.34
C LYS A 25 -32.46 -12.79 -2.85
N THR A 26 -32.33 -14.08 -3.23
CA THR A 26 -32.28 -14.52 -4.62
C THR A 26 -33.59 -15.25 -4.98
N GLY A 27 -34.20 -14.86 -6.12
CA GLY A 27 -35.44 -15.45 -6.61
C GLY A 27 -36.67 -15.06 -5.78
N TYR A 28 -37.83 -15.47 -6.28
CA TYR A 28 -39.11 -15.18 -5.61
C TYR A 28 -39.37 -16.17 -4.46
N VAL A 29 -39.63 -15.62 -3.27
CA VAL A 29 -40.13 -16.35 -2.09
C VAL A 29 -41.36 -15.63 -1.57
N ASN A 30 -42.44 -16.37 -1.33
CA ASN A 30 -43.66 -15.80 -0.75
C ASN A 30 -43.36 -15.16 0.62
N VAL A 31 -43.99 -14.00 0.90
CA VAL A 31 -43.78 -13.19 2.12
C VAL A 31 -44.01 -13.99 3.40
N GLU A 32 -45.05 -14.83 3.46
CA GLU A 32 -45.30 -15.69 4.63
C GLU A 32 -44.19 -16.72 4.84
N THR A 33 -43.67 -17.30 3.75
CA THR A 33 -42.57 -18.27 3.78
C THR A 33 -41.26 -17.58 4.24
N ALA A 34 -40.97 -16.37 3.74
CA ALA A 34 -39.84 -15.62 4.17
C ALA A 34 -39.87 -15.29 5.69
N ARG A 35 -41.02 -14.85 6.19
CA ARG A 35 -41.24 -14.61 7.63
C ARG A 35 -41.04 -15.86 8.50
N LYS A 36 -41.49 -17.03 8.06
CA LYS A 36 -41.26 -18.31 8.77
C LYS A 36 -39.78 -18.63 8.87
N VAL A 37 -39.03 -18.45 7.77
CA VAL A 37 -37.59 -18.68 7.73
C VAL A 37 -36.84 -17.69 8.62
N GLU A 38 -37.16 -16.39 8.55
CA GLU A 38 -36.55 -15.36 9.41
C GLU A 38 -36.77 -15.63 10.90
N LYS A 39 -38.01 -16.05 11.27
CA LYS A 39 -38.34 -16.42 12.65
C LYS A 39 -37.53 -17.66 13.11
N ALA A 40 -37.37 -18.66 12.25
CA ALA A 40 -36.58 -19.85 12.55
C ALA A 40 -35.08 -19.49 12.71
N ILE A 41 -34.54 -18.59 11.88
CA ILE A 41 -33.16 -18.09 11.98
C ILE A 41 -32.95 -17.42 13.36
N GLN A 42 -33.88 -16.52 13.76
CA GLN A 42 -33.80 -15.85 15.05
C GLN A 42 -33.90 -16.81 16.23
N GLN A 43 -34.81 -17.77 16.20
CA GLN A 43 -34.99 -18.75 17.28
C GLN A 43 -33.79 -19.66 17.45
N LEU A 44 -33.14 -20.05 16.35
CA LEU A 44 -31.96 -20.92 16.36
C LEU A 44 -30.65 -20.14 16.50
N GLN A 45 -30.71 -18.81 16.52
CA GLN A 45 -29.52 -17.95 16.44
C GLN A 45 -28.56 -18.42 15.32
N TYR A 46 -29.18 -18.77 14.17
CA TYR A 46 -28.41 -19.32 13.06
C TYR A 46 -27.68 -18.22 12.32
N GLU A 47 -26.35 -18.33 12.27
CA GLU A 47 -25.49 -17.50 11.42
C GLU A 47 -25.03 -18.29 10.19
N PRO A 48 -25.15 -17.71 9.00
CA PRO A 48 -24.66 -18.36 7.78
C PRO A 48 -23.15 -18.59 7.84
N ASN A 49 -22.73 -19.84 7.76
CA ASN A 49 -21.31 -20.20 7.76
C ASN A 49 -20.66 -19.82 6.42
N SER A 50 -19.68 -18.89 6.45
CA SER A 50 -18.93 -18.41 5.28
C SER A 50 -18.14 -19.56 4.60
N VAL A 51 -17.60 -20.50 5.38
CA VAL A 51 -16.90 -21.69 4.87
C VAL A 51 -17.85 -22.58 4.09
N ALA A 52 -19.08 -22.79 4.60
CA ALA A 52 -20.11 -23.57 3.88
C ALA A 52 -20.57 -22.88 2.59
N ARG A 53 -20.56 -21.56 2.53
CA ARG A 53 -20.81 -20.79 1.30
C ARG A 53 -19.68 -20.96 0.29
N GLY A 54 -18.42 -20.86 0.70
CA GLY A 54 -17.24 -21.10 -0.14
C GLY A 54 -17.24 -22.50 -0.75
N LEU A 55 -17.53 -23.54 0.07
CA LEU A 55 -17.67 -24.93 -0.38
C LEU A 55 -18.80 -25.14 -1.40
N ALA A 56 -19.84 -24.30 -1.36
CA ALA A 56 -20.94 -24.33 -2.32
C ALA A 56 -20.67 -23.50 -3.59
N GLY A 57 -19.42 -23.07 -3.83
CA GLY A 57 -19.04 -22.22 -4.97
C GLY A 57 -19.59 -20.79 -4.88
N LYS A 58 -19.96 -20.33 -3.67
CA LYS A 58 -20.49 -18.98 -3.43
C LYS A 58 -19.40 -18.10 -2.77
N ARG A 59 -19.49 -16.81 -3.01
CA ARG A 59 -18.57 -15.81 -2.43
C ARG A 59 -18.60 -15.82 -0.91
N THR A 60 -17.42 -15.62 -0.30
CA THR A 60 -17.26 -15.51 1.16
C THR A 60 -17.38 -14.08 1.65
N SER A 61 -17.41 -13.10 0.74
CA SER A 61 -17.31 -11.66 1.02
C SER A 61 -16.08 -11.33 1.85
N THR A 62 -14.98 -12.01 1.55
CA THR A 62 -13.69 -11.83 2.24
C THR A 62 -12.59 -11.69 1.20
N ILE A 63 -11.80 -10.62 1.31
CA ILE A 63 -10.61 -10.37 0.51
C ILE A 63 -9.37 -10.32 1.42
N ALA A 64 -8.20 -10.48 0.84
CA ALA A 64 -6.96 -10.35 1.60
C ALA A 64 -6.17 -9.13 1.09
N PHE A 65 -5.48 -8.45 2.01
CA PHE A 65 -4.46 -7.48 1.70
C PHE A 65 -3.12 -7.93 2.29
N ILE A 66 -2.15 -8.26 1.44
CA ILE A 66 -0.80 -8.64 1.80
C ILE A 66 0.09 -7.41 1.62
N LEU A 67 0.73 -6.98 2.70
CA LEU A 67 1.62 -5.82 2.73
C LEU A 67 2.95 -6.16 3.40
N PRO A 68 4.03 -5.40 3.11
CA PRO A 68 5.35 -5.73 3.63
C PRO A 68 5.51 -5.42 5.12
N ASP A 69 5.06 -4.25 5.60
CA ASP A 69 5.28 -3.80 6.97
C ASP A 69 4.14 -2.90 7.46
N ILE A 70 3.28 -3.44 8.34
CA ILE A 70 2.16 -2.69 8.94
C ILE A 70 2.64 -1.58 9.89
N THR A 71 3.88 -1.63 10.36
CA THR A 71 4.43 -0.59 11.24
C THR A 71 4.89 0.65 10.49
N ASN A 72 5.09 0.55 9.17
CA ASN A 72 5.34 1.70 8.32
C ASN A 72 4.00 2.44 8.05
N PRO A 73 3.87 3.72 8.44
CA PRO A 73 2.63 4.49 8.27
C PRO A 73 2.09 4.52 6.85
N PHE A 74 2.96 4.46 5.83
CA PHE A 74 2.58 4.36 4.42
C PHE A 74 1.64 3.18 4.16
N PHE A 75 2.03 1.98 4.59
CA PHE A 75 1.21 0.79 4.38
C PHE A 75 -0.01 0.74 5.31
N SER A 76 0.08 1.34 6.50
CA SER A 76 -1.06 1.43 7.41
C SER A 76 -2.17 2.33 6.86
N GLU A 77 -1.81 3.46 6.26
CA GLU A 77 -2.76 4.38 5.61
C GLU A 77 -3.38 3.74 4.35
N MET A 78 -2.56 3.06 3.54
CA MET A 78 -3.04 2.28 2.40
C MET A 78 -4.02 1.19 2.82
N ALA A 79 -3.71 0.46 3.91
CA ALA A 79 -4.60 -0.56 4.47
C ALA A 79 -5.93 0.04 4.96
N ARG A 80 -5.90 1.26 5.47
CA ARG A 80 -7.11 1.99 5.86
C ARG A 80 -7.99 2.28 4.65
N GLY A 81 -7.43 2.77 3.54
CA GLY A 81 -8.18 2.99 2.30
C GLY A 81 -8.79 1.71 1.73
N VAL A 82 -8.01 0.61 1.75
CA VAL A 82 -8.50 -0.72 1.32
C VAL A 82 -9.66 -1.17 2.21
N GLU A 83 -9.54 -1.06 3.54
CA GLU A 83 -10.57 -1.53 4.49
C GLU A 83 -11.86 -0.73 4.37
N ASP A 84 -11.77 0.61 4.36
CA ASP A 84 -12.93 1.49 4.29
C ASP A 84 -13.74 1.22 3.01
N LYS A 85 -13.08 1.13 1.84
CA LYS A 85 -13.75 0.85 0.57
C LYS A 85 -14.29 -0.58 0.50
N ALA A 86 -13.53 -1.57 0.95
CA ALA A 86 -13.98 -2.95 1.00
C ALA A 86 -15.25 -3.11 1.85
N ARG A 87 -15.28 -2.48 3.03
CA ARG A 87 -16.44 -2.47 3.93
C ARG A 87 -17.66 -1.82 3.27
N GLU A 88 -17.49 -0.68 2.60
CA GLU A 88 -18.55 -0.01 1.83
C GLU A 88 -19.16 -0.96 0.78
N LEU A 89 -18.31 -1.77 0.13
CA LEU A 89 -18.71 -2.75 -0.88
C LEU A 89 -19.16 -4.11 -0.30
N GLY A 90 -19.24 -4.24 1.03
CA GLY A 90 -19.72 -5.44 1.71
C GLY A 90 -18.68 -6.56 1.87
N TYR A 91 -17.39 -6.23 1.81
CA TYR A 91 -16.28 -7.17 2.00
C TYR A 91 -15.56 -6.93 3.32
N THR A 92 -15.06 -8.03 3.90
CA THR A 92 -14.15 -8.02 5.06
C THR A 92 -12.72 -8.21 4.55
N VAL A 93 -11.77 -7.44 5.11
CA VAL A 93 -10.35 -7.54 4.76
C VAL A 93 -9.59 -8.39 5.78
N ILE A 94 -8.83 -9.37 5.31
CA ILE A 94 -7.82 -10.08 6.10
C ILE A 94 -6.47 -9.45 5.77
N LEU A 95 -5.82 -8.85 6.77
CA LEU A 95 -4.52 -8.24 6.62
C LEU A 95 -3.42 -9.26 6.91
N CYS A 96 -2.41 -9.34 6.03
CA CYS A 96 -1.26 -10.23 6.14
C CYS A 96 0.04 -9.43 6.01
N ASN A 97 0.89 -9.48 7.03
CA ASN A 97 2.18 -8.80 7.06
C ASN A 97 3.31 -9.74 6.62
N SER A 98 3.96 -9.43 5.49
CA SER A 98 4.92 -10.34 4.85
C SER A 98 6.38 -10.12 5.26
N ASP A 99 6.73 -8.98 5.86
CA ASP A 99 8.10 -8.55 6.16
C ASP A 99 9.03 -8.56 4.93
N ASP A 100 8.47 -8.26 3.74
CA ASP A 100 9.16 -8.35 2.43
C ASP A 100 9.79 -9.76 2.16
N GLN A 101 9.22 -10.82 2.77
CA GLN A 101 9.70 -12.19 2.62
C GLN A 101 8.84 -12.96 1.63
N GLY A 102 9.35 -13.23 0.41
CA GLY A 102 8.60 -13.94 -0.63
C GLY A 102 8.09 -15.32 -0.22
N GLN A 103 8.84 -16.06 0.63
CA GLN A 103 8.36 -17.34 1.15
C GLN A 103 7.14 -17.18 2.07
N LYS A 104 7.09 -16.10 2.84
CA LYS A 104 5.97 -15.79 3.73
C LYS A 104 4.73 -15.40 2.92
N GLU A 105 4.91 -14.63 1.84
CA GLU A 105 3.83 -14.29 0.92
C GLU A 105 3.22 -15.52 0.24
N LYS A 106 4.06 -16.42 -0.28
CA LYS A 106 3.59 -17.68 -0.87
C LYS A 106 2.80 -18.52 0.16
N THR A 107 3.28 -18.57 1.39
CA THR A 107 2.57 -19.28 2.47
C THR A 107 1.20 -18.65 2.76
N TYR A 108 1.12 -17.31 2.82
CA TYR A 108 -0.16 -16.62 3.00
C TYR A 108 -1.12 -16.92 1.85
N ILE A 109 -0.66 -16.83 0.59
CA ILE A 109 -1.48 -17.12 -0.59
C ILE A 109 -2.07 -18.52 -0.51
N GLU A 110 -1.26 -19.54 -0.18
CA GLU A 110 -1.74 -20.93 -0.06
C GLU A 110 -2.74 -21.11 1.11
N VAL A 111 -2.54 -20.44 2.23
CA VAL A 111 -3.49 -20.47 3.37
C VAL A 111 -4.80 -19.79 3.00
N LEU A 112 -4.72 -18.63 2.34
CA LEU A 112 -5.87 -17.83 1.92
C LEU A 112 -6.73 -18.57 0.89
N LYS A 113 -6.10 -19.26 -0.08
CA LYS A 113 -6.80 -20.14 -1.04
C LYS A 113 -7.65 -21.18 -0.32
N ARG A 114 -7.09 -21.87 0.68
CA ARG A 114 -7.81 -22.87 1.48
C ARG A 114 -8.95 -22.28 2.30
N LYS A 115 -8.93 -20.98 2.56
CA LYS A 115 -10.00 -20.25 3.26
C LYS A 115 -11.08 -19.71 2.33
N TYR A 116 -10.99 -20.01 1.02
CA TYR A 116 -11.96 -19.56 0.02
C TYR A 116 -12.15 -18.04 -0.01
N ILE A 117 -11.06 -17.29 0.04
CA ILE A 117 -11.12 -15.83 -0.16
C ILE A 117 -11.53 -15.51 -1.60
N ASP A 118 -12.22 -14.39 -1.77
CA ASP A 118 -12.74 -13.98 -3.06
C ASP A 118 -11.71 -13.27 -3.95
N GLY A 119 -10.63 -12.71 -3.35
CA GLY A 119 -9.56 -12.03 -4.08
C GLY A 119 -8.43 -11.53 -3.18
N ILE A 120 -7.34 -11.11 -3.78
CA ILE A 120 -6.12 -10.67 -3.09
C ILE A 120 -5.65 -9.33 -3.63
N ILE A 121 -5.30 -8.40 -2.73
CA ILE A 121 -4.51 -7.20 -2.99
C ILE A 121 -3.11 -7.45 -2.44
N ILE A 122 -2.06 -7.10 -3.20
CA ILE A 122 -0.67 -7.26 -2.78
C ILE A 122 0.11 -5.97 -3.03
N ALA A 123 0.74 -5.44 -1.97
CA ALA A 123 1.67 -4.31 -2.02
C ALA A 123 3.12 -4.80 -1.85
N SER A 124 3.57 -5.68 -2.75
CA SER A 124 4.90 -6.30 -2.67
C SER A 124 5.48 -6.54 -4.06
N GLN A 125 6.80 -6.67 -4.14
CA GLN A 125 7.55 -6.98 -5.37
C GLN A 125 8.13 -8.40 -5.38
N THR A 126 7.86 -9.21 -4.37
CA THR A 126 8.49 -10.55 -4.27
C THR A 126 7.80 -11.60 -5.13
N LEU A 127 6.60 -11.32 -5.65
CA LEU A 127 5.90 -12.20 -6.58
C LEU A 127 6.55 -12.18 -7.96
N SER A 128 6.92 -13.35 -8.45
CA SER A 128 7.37 -13.53 -9.83
C SER A 128 6.19 -13.50 -10.82
N SER A 129 6.48 -13.27 -12.10
CA SER A 129 5.47 -13.40 -13.16
C SER A 129 4.82 -14.80 -13.18
N GLU A 130 5.58 -15.86 -12.82
CA GLU A 130 5.05 -17.23 -12.71
C GLU A 130 4.05 -17.36 -11.55
N ASP A 131 4.32 -16.74 -10.40
CA ASP A 131 3.41 -16.75 -9.26
C ASP A 131 2.09 -16.08 -9.63
N ILE A 132 2.15 -14.94 -10.34
CA ILE A 132 0.97 -14.21 -10.83
C ILE A 132 0.19 -15.05 -11.84
N GLN A 133 0.85 -15.67 -12.82
CA GLN A 133 0.20 -16.55 -13.79
C GLN A 133 -0.50 -17.74 -13.12
N LYS A 134 0.13 -18.34 -12.11
CA LYS A 134 -0.46 -19.43 -11.34
C LYS A 134 -1.73 -18.99 -10.62
N MET A 135 -1.74 -17.79 -10.02
CA MET A 135 -2.94 -17.24 -9.39
C MET A 135 -4.07 -17.02 -10.39
N GLN A 136 -3.75 -16.58 -11.61
CA GLN A 136 -4.73 -16.44 -12.70
C GLN A 136 -5.30 -17.79 -13.15
N GLN A 137 -4.44 -18.81 -13.30
CA GLN A 137 -4.90 -20.18 -13.62
C GLN A 137 -5.84 -20.72 -12.53
N ASP A 138 -5.59 -20.37 -11.29
CA ASP A 138 -6.44 -20.70 -10.14
C ASP A 138 -7.69 -19.80 -10.05
N GLN A 139 -7.89 -18.88 -11.00
CA GLN A 139 -9.03 -17.94 -11.07
C GLN A 139 -9.16 -17.06 -9.83
N ILE A 140 -8.05 -16.67 -9.21
CA ILE A 140 -8.03 -15.78 -8.06
C ILE A 140 -7.88 -14.34 -8.55
N PRO A 141 -8.89 -13.47 -8.34
CA PRO A 141 -8.77 -12.05 -8.62
C PRO A 141 -7.59 -11.43 -7.86
N LEU A 142 -6.76 -10.66 -8.59
CA LEU A 142 -5.53 -10.09 -8.07
C LEU A 142 -5.36 -8.64 -8.49
N VAL A 143 -5.05 -7.77 -7.53
CA VAL A 143 -4.57 -6.40 -7.76
C VAL A 143 -3.21 -6.24 -7.10
N VAL A 144 -2.23 -5.73 -7.84
CA VAL A 144 -0.91 -5.41 -7.32
C VAL A 144 -0.79 -3.90 -7.13
N MET A 145 -0.20 -3.48 -6.00
CA MET A 145 -0.05 -2.08 -5.64
C MET A 145 1.40 -1.70 -5.45
N ASP A 146 1.70 -0.41 -5.62
CA ASP A 146 2.96 0.26 -5.33
C ASP A 146 4.15 -0.35 -6.09
N ARG A 147 4.60 -1.52 -5.71
CA ARG A 147 5.81 -2.19 -6.17
C ARG A 147 5.56 -3.21 -7.30
N ALA A 148 4.74 -2.83 -8.28
CA ALA A 148 4.33 -3.75 -9.35
C ALA A 148 5.45 -4.07 -10.36
N PRO A 149 5.61 -5.34 -10.77
CA PRO A 149 6.55 -5.70 -11.83
C PRO A 149 6.13 -5.15 -13.20
N GLU A 150 7.09 -4.94 -14.12
CA GLU A 150 6.88 -4.30 -15.42
C GLU A 150 5.97 -5.08 -16.38
N ASN A 151 5.99 -6.41 -16.36
CA ASN A 151 5.21 -7.28 -17.25
C ASN A 151 3.98 -7.85 -16.53
N GLN A 152 2.81 -7.25 -16.77
CA GLN A 152 1.66 -7.52 -15.92
C GLN A 152 0.50 -8.15 -16.64
N HIS A 153 0.15 -9.32 -16.17
CA HIS A 153 -1.11 -9.97 -16.47
C HIS A 153 -2.21 -9.66 -15.45
N CYS A 154 -2.01 -8.69 -14.52
CA CYS A 154 -2.95 -8.31 -13.48
C CYS A 154 -3.14 -6.79 -13.43
N SER A 155 -4.20 -6.32 -12.77
CA SER A 155 -4.38 -4.88 -12.56
C SER A 155 -3.37 -4.34 -11.56
N VAL A 156 -2.89 -3.12 -11.82
CA VAL A 156 -1.85 -2.45 -11.04
C VAL A 156 -2.28 -1.06 -10.68
N ILE A 157 -1.93 -0.66 -9.47
CA ILE A 157 -2.11 0.69 -8.97
C ILE A 157 -0.77 1.16 -8.44
N ARG A 158 -0.24 2.23 -9.01
CA ARG A 158 1.05 2.81 -8.64
C ARG A 158 1.00 4.34 -8.67
N CYS A 159 1.98 4.96 -8.02
CA CYS A 159 2.23 6.38 -8.11
C CYS A 159 3.38 6.66 -9.10
N ASN A 160 3.38 7.82 -9.73
CA ASN A 160 4.45 8.29 -10.60
C ASN A 160 5.65 8.74 -9.76
N ASN A 161 6.45 7.78 -9.31
CA ASN A 161 7.61 8.00 -8.44
C ASN A 161 8.69 8.86 -9.10
N TYR A 162 8.90 8.65 -10.40
CA TYR A 162 9.90 9.38 -11.16
C TYR A 162 9.58 10.88 -11.24
N ALA A 163 8.34 11.22 -11.61
CA ALA A 163 7.92 12.61 -11.71
C ALA A 163 7.98 13.33 -10.35
N GLY A 164 7.49 12.69 -9.28
CA GLY A 164 7.57 13.26 -7.94
C GLY A 164 9.00 13.48 -7.45
N ALA A 165 9.91 12.53 -7.72
CA ALA A 165 11.32 12.69 -7.34
C ALA A 165 12.03 13.80 -8.14
N LYS A 166 11.69 13.96 -9.43
CA LYS A 166 12.15 15.12 -10.23
C LYS A 166 11.72 16.43 -9.61
N GLU A 167 10.47 16.54 -9.17
CA GLU A 167 9.93 17.73 -8.53
C GLU A 167 10.63 18.04 -7.21
N ALA A 168 10.88 17.01 -6.37
CA ALA A 168 11.61 17.15 -5.13
C ALA A 168 13.04 17.72 -5.35
N VAL A 169 13.78 17.17 -6.32
CA VAL A 169 15.14 17.64 -6.62
C VAL A 169 15.13 19.04 -7.24
N ALA A 170 14.17 19.34 -8.13
CA ALA A 170 14.00 20.68 -8.69
C ALA A 170 13.75 21.71 -7.60
N HIS A 171 12.87 21.40 -6.64
CA HIS A 171 12.63 22.28 -5.49
C HIS A 171 13.91 22.56 -4.69
N LEU A 172 14.72 21.52 -4.41
CA LEU A 172 16.01 21.74 -3.69
C LEU A 172 16.97 22.66 -4.46
N VAL A 173 17.01 22.55 -5.79
CA VAL A 173 17.79 23.47 -6.64
C VAL A 173 17.24 24.89 -6.57
N GLU A 174 15.91 25.06 -6.63
CA GLU A 174 15.22 26.35 -6.50
C GLU A 174 15.45 27.01 -5.12
N GLN A 175 15.59 26.20 -4.05
CA GLN A 175 15.98 26.67 -2.72
C GLN A 175 17.47 27.08 -2.62
N GLY A 176 18.19 27.07 -3.74
CA GLY A 176 19.57 27.50 -3.85
C GLY A 176 20.60 26.49 -3.31
N CYS A 177 20.24 25.21 -3.23
CA CYS A 177 21.19 24.16 -2.84
C CYS A 177 22.30 24.02 -3.88
N ARG A 178 23.53 24.04 -3.42
CA ARG A 178 24.75 23.95 -4.26
C ARG A 178 25.29 22.53 -4.34
N LYS A 179 24.93 21.67 -3.39
CA LYS A 179 25.36 20.28 -3.34
C LYS A 179 24.28 19.42 -2.67
N ILE A 180 23.58 18.65 -3.46
CA ILE A 180 22.45 17.83 -3.01
C ILE A 180 22.90 16.39 -2.87
N GLY A 181 22.67 15.79 -1.69
CA GLY A 181 22.84 14.36 -1.46
C GLY A 181 21.52 13.61 -1.64
N HIS A 182 21.61 12.29 -1.87
CA HIS A 182 20.44 11.40 -1.95
C HIS A 182 20.57 10.20 -1.00
N ILE A 183 19.56 10.00 -0.16
CA ILE A 183 19.46 8.80 0.67
C ILE A 183 18.36 7.93 0.09
N TYR A 184 18.77 6.76 -0.48
CA TYR A 184 17.90 5.93 -1.29
C TYR A 184 17.43 4.65 -0.58
N GLY A 185 16.31 4.10 -1.07
CA GLY A 185 15.76 2.82 -0.64
C GLY A 185 16.42 1.60 -1.31
N PRO A 186 15.98 0.37 -0.95
CA PRO A 186 16.47 -0.88 -1.55
C PRO A 186 16.34 -0.88 -3.07
N GLN A 187 17.42 -1.15 -3.81
CA GLN A 187 17.46 -1.05 -5.26
C GLN A 187 16.80 -2.24 -5.97
N GLU A 188 16.40 -3.26 -5.23
CA GLU A 188 15.52 -4.31 -5.71
C GLU A 188 14.12 -3.79 -6.01
N LEU A 189 13.69 -2.73 -5.30
CA LEU A 189 12.36 -2.13 -5.42
C LEU A 189 12.31 -1.12 -6.57
N ILE A 190 11.33 -1.27 -7.45
CA ILE A 190 11.15 -0.37 -8.61
C ILE A 190 10.95 1.09 -8.16
N THR A 191 10.18 1.30 -7.10
CA THR A 191 9.92 2.65 -6.54
C THR A 191 11.21 3.36 -6.10
N ALA A 192 12.13 2.61 -5.48
CA ALA A 192 13.43 3.15 -5.07
C ALA A 192 14.32 3.47 -6.28
N ARG A 193 14.33 2.59 -7.30
CA ARG A 193 15.07 2.83 -8.56
C ARG A 193 14.56 4.05 -9.32
N GLU A 194 13.25 4.20 -9.44
CA GLU A 194 12.65 5.33 -10.14
C GLU A 194 13.00 6.67 -9.47
N ARG A 195 12.95 6.72 -8.12
CA ARG A 195 13.33 7.90 -7.34
C ARG A 195 14.82 8.21 -7.45
N MET A 196 15.68 7.18 -7.42
CA MET A 196 17.12 7.34 -7.60
C MET A 196 17.47 7.80 -9.01
N LEU A 197 16.90 7.18 -10.05
CA LEU A 197 17.09 7.58 -11.45
C LEU A 197 16.72 9.05 -11.67
N ALA A 198 15.57 9.48 -11.14
CA ALA A 198 15.12 10.86 -11.21
C ALA A 198 16.11 11.83 -10.56
N TYR A 199 16.67 11.47 -9.40
CA TYR A 199 17.73 12.25 -8.76
C TYR A 199 18.97 12.32 -9.65
N GLU A 200 19.53 11.18 -10.09
CA GLU A 200 20.73 11.13 -10.91
C GLU A 200 20.59 11.96 -12.18
N GLU A 201 19.50 11.79 -12.93
CA GLU A 201 19.25 12.57 -14.15
C GLU A 201 19.06 14.08 -13.92
N SER A 202 18.66 14.46 -12.70
CA SER A 202 18.53 15.87 -12.35
C SER A 202 19.87 16.53 -12.04
N VAL A 203 20.87 15.77 -11.56
CA VAL A 203 22.12 16.34 -11.05
C VAL A 203 23.38 15.90 -11.78
N GLN A 204 23.36 14.84 -12.61
CA GLN A 204 24.56 14.27 -13.27
C GLN A 204 25.31 15.26 -14.17
N GLY A 205 24.65 16.30 -14.68
CA GLY A 205 25.28 17.36 -15.47
C GLY A 205 25.91 18.49 -14.65
N LEU A 206 25.78 18.47 -13.34
CA LEU A 206 26.27 19.53 -12.45
C LEU A 206 27.69 19.25 -11.99
N SER A 207 28.52 20.30 -11.92
CA SER A 207 29.96 20.16 -11.63
C SER A 207 30.30 19.57 -10.26
N TRP A 208 29.37 19.61 -9.31
CA TRP A 208 29.53 19.07 -7.97
C TRP A 208 29.04 17.62 -7.84
N TYR A 209 28.35 17.08 -8.85
CA TYR A 209 27.83 15.73 -8.77
C TYR A 209 28.94 14.66 -8.70
N SER A 210 28.71 13.69 -7.85
CA SER A 210 29.49 12.47 -7.75
C SER A 210 28.58 11.33 -7.27
N PRO A 211 28.75 10.09 -7.76
CA PRO A 211 28.00 8.93 -7.25
C PRO A 211 28.15 8.71 -5.73
N SER A 212 29.23 9.23 -5.12
CA SER A 212 29.45 9.18 -3.67
C SER A 212 28.53 10.09 -2.85
N LEU A 213 27.68 10.90 -3.52
CA LEU A 213 26.63 11.71 -2.88
C LEU A 213 25.34 10.90 -2.61
N MET A 214 25.36 9.61 -2.89
CA MET A 214 24.25 8.71 -2.63
C MET A 214 24.60 7.72 -1.52
N GLU A 215 23.65 7.43 -0.63
CA GLU A 215 23.82 6.52 0.51
C GLU A 215 22.56 5.68 0.74
N PRO A 216 22.66 4.34 0.99
CA PRO A 216 21.50 3.51 1.26
C PRO A 216 20.91 3.76 2.65
N GLY A 217 19.59 3.91 2.74
CA GLY A 217 18.84 4.05 3.99
C GLY A 217 17.78 2.97 4.21
N TYR A 218 17.59 2.07 3.24
CA TYR A 218 16.78 0.83 3.34
C TYR A 218 15.31 1.05 3.72
N PHE A 219 14.75 2.24 3.47
CA PHE A 219 13.40 2.65 3.88
C PHE A 219 13.16 2.56 5.40
N GLN A 220 14.22 2.60 6.20
CA GLN A 220 14.17 2.48 7.64
C GLN A 220 14.59 3.80 8.32
N LEU A 221 13.95 4.15 9.43
CA LEU A 221 14.28 5.35 10.21
C LEU A 221 15.76 5.36 10.63
N ASN A 222 16.24 4.27 11.21
CA ASN A 222 17.65 4.16 11.63
C ASN A 222 18.59 4.16 10.42
N GLY A 223 18.16 3.61 9.29
CA GLY A 223 18.92 3.67 8.03
C GLY A 223 19.14 5.10 7.57
N GLY A 224 18.10 5.94 7.59
CA GLY A 224 18.22 7.37 7.27
C GLY A 224 19.14 8.11 8.22
N GLN A 225 19.07 7.81 9.53
CA GLN A 225 19.91 8.41 10.54
C GLN A 225 21.41 8.09 10.36
N GLU A 226 21.77 6.85 10.06
CA GLU A 226 23.16 6.46 9.85
C GLU A 226 23.66 6.92 8.47
N ALA A 227 22.81 6.85 7.44
CA ALA A 227 23.15 7.30 6.10
C ALA A 227 23.54 8.79 6.04
N VAL A 228 22.82 9.66 6.76
CA VAL A 228 23.16 11.10 6.78
C VAL A 228 24.50 11.38 7.47
N LYS A 229 24.84 10.63 8.52
CA LYS A 229 26.13 10.76 9.19
C LYS A 229 27.29 10.39 8.26
N GLU A 230 27.16 9.27 7.56
CA GLU A 230 28.16 8.81 6.60
C GLU A 230 28.27 9.76 5.40
N LEU A 231 27.14 10.25 4.90
CA LEU A 231 27.11 11.20 3.79
C LEU A 231 27.82 12.51 4.15
N LEU A 232 27.55 13.10 5.32
CA LEU A 232 28.21 14.33 5.78
C LEU A 232 29.66 14.12 6.20
N ARG A 233 30.04 12.92 6.62
CA ARG A 233 31.45 12.58 6.87
C ARG A 233 32.28 12.64 5.57
N ARG A 234 31.72 12.18 4.46
CA ARG A 234 32.37 12.21 3.13
C ARG A 234 32.25 13.57 2.45
N HIS A 235 31.12 14.22 2.64
CA HIS A 235 30.76 15.47 1.97
C HIS A 235 30.19 16.48 2.98
N PRO A 236 31.04 17.13 3.79
CA PRO A 236 30.60 18.07 4.85
C PRO A 236 29.96 19.34 4.30
N ASP A 237 30.10 19.60 3.01
CA ASP A 237 29.59 20.75 2.27
C ASP A 237 28.21 20.52 1.60
N ILE A 238 27.55 19.39 1.86
CA ILE A 238 26.17 19.17 1.45
C ILE A 238 25.26 20.16 2.13
N ASP A 239 24.40 20.84 1.35
CA ASP A 239 23.44 21.84 1.81
C ASP A 239 21.97 21.51 1.43
N GLY A 240 21.75 20.39 0.74
CA GLY A 240 20.44 19.81 0.44
C GLY A 240 20.45 18.29 0.46
N ILE A 241 19.38 17.65 0.92
CA ILE A 241 19.24 16.19 0.91
C ILE A 241 17.85 15.81 0.42
N PHE A 242 17.79 15.06 -0.69
CA PHE A 242 16.59 14.32 -1.11
C PHE A 242 16.62 12.94 -0.47
N VAL A 243 15.57 12.62 0.27
CA VAL A 243 15.42 11.33 0.97
C VAL A 243 14.31 10.52 0.33
N GLY A 244 14.62 9.30 -0.04
CA GLY A 244 13.74 8.44 -0.83
C GLY A 244 12.43 8.02 -0.14
N ASN A 245 12.26 8.26 1.18
CA ASN A 245 10.95 8.22 1.85
C ASN A 245 10.96 9.02 3.17
N ASP A 246 9.76 9.33 3.68
CA ASP A 246 9.59 10.15 4.89
C ASP A 246 10.10 9.47 6.15
N LEU A 247 9.98 8.16 6.25
CA LEU A 247 10.47 7.44 7.43
C LEU A 247 12.00 7.57 7.56
N MET A 248 12.75 7.43 6.46
CA MET A 248 14.18 7.74 6.42
C MET A 248 14.44 9.22 6.68
N ALA A 249 13.62 10.14 6.12
CA ALA A 249 13.78 11.58 6.29
C ALA A 249 13.64 12.01 7.76
N ILE A 250 12.73 11.41 8.51
CA ILE A 250 12.64 11.60 9.98
C ILE A 250 13.94 11.16 10.66
N GLY A 251 14.53 10.04 10.22
CA GLY A 251 15.84 9.59 10.67
C GLY A 251 16.96 10.58 10.32
N VAL A 252 16.93 11.16 9.12
CA VAL A 252 17.87 12.21 8.66
C VAL A 252 17.77 13.45 9.54
N LEU A 253 16.58 13.96 9.81
CA LEU A 253 16.38 15.10 10.71
C LEU A 253 17.01 14.85 12.09
N LYS A 254 16.77 13.63 12.64
CA LYS A 254 17.37 13.22 13.91
C LYS A 254 18.91 13.15 13.84
N GLY A 255 19.46 12.60 12.75
CA GLY A 255 20.90 12.52 12.53
C GLY A 255 21.57 13.88 12.39
N LEU A 256 20.94 14.81 11.62
CA LEU A 256 21.41 16.20 11.47
C LEU A 256 21.43 16.93 12.81
N ASN A 257 20.38 16.82 13.62
CA ASN A 257 20.33 17.41 14.95
C ASN A 257 21.44 16.88 15.85
N GLN A 258 21.76 15.58 15.82
CA GLN A 258 22.87 15.00 16.58
C GLN A 258 24.24 15.50 16.12
N LEU A 259 24.38 15.87 14.85
CA LEU A 259 25.58 16.45 14.25
C LEU A 259 25.66 17.98 14.44
N GLY A 260 24.69 18.60 15.12
CA GLY A 260 24.61 20.04 15.33
C GLY A 260 24.31 20.82 14.04
N ARG A 261 23.78 20.18 13.01
CA ARG A 261 23.34 20.82 11.76
C ARG A 261 21.88 21.26 11.87
N ARG A 262 21.63 22.53 11.57
CA ARG A 262 20.28 23.11 11.62
C ARG A 262 19.57 22.85 10.29
N VAL A 263 18.29 22.55 10.39
CA VAL A 263 17.38 22.39 9.24
C VAL A 263 16.31 23.48 9.38
N PRO A 264 16.11 24.35 8.39
CA PRO A 264 16.69 24.33 7.02
C PRO A 264 17.96 25.14 6.83
N GLU A 265 18.52 25.85 7.84
CA GLU A 265 19.54 26.86 7.68
C GLU A 265 20.87 26.32 7.13
N ASP A 266 21.35 25.19 7.67
CA ASP A 266 22.64 24.59 7.26
C ASP A 266 22.38 23.52 6.16
N VAL A 267 21.28 22.74 6.27
CA VAL A 267 20.92 21.69 5.31
C VAL A 267 19.40 21.67 5.14
N VAL A 268 18.90 21.75 3.92
CA VAL A 268 17.47 21.54 3.65
C VAL A 268 17.19 20.06 3.40
N VAL A 269 16.01 19.56 3.81
CA VAL A 269 15.63 18.15 3.70
C VAL A 269 14.26 18.03 3.04
N CYS A 270 14.18 17.22 1.98
CA CYS A 270 12.94 16.85 1.30
C CYS A 270 12.76 15.33 1.34
N GLY A 271 11.60 14.87 1.80
CA GLY A 271 11.19 13.47 1.84
C GLY A 271 10.36 13.04 0.65
N PHE A 272 9.76 11.87 0.78
CA PHE A 272 8.83 11.27 -0.18
C PHE A 272 7.87 10.35 0.58
N ASP A 273 6.65 10.23 0.21
CA ASP A 273 5.47 9.46 0.61
C ASP A 273 4.33 10.35 1.11
N GLY A 274 4.59 11.40 1.91
CA GLY A 274 3.57 12.27 2.47
C GLY A 274 2.88 11.69 3.70
N ILE A 275 3.56 10.81 4.47
CA ILE A 275 2.96 10.22 5.68
C ILE A 275 2.61 11.29 6.73
N ALA A 276 1.57 11.05 7.54
CA ALA A 276 1.10 12.00 8.55
C ALA A 276 2.21 12.48 9.50
N LEU A 277 3.19 11.62 9.81
CA LEU A 277 4.33 11.99 10.67
C LEU A 277 5.19 13.12 10.09
N ALA A 278 5.21 13.32 8.79
CA ALA A 278 5.97 14.40 8.14
C ALA A 278 5.55 15.80 8.62
N SER A 279 4.28 16.00 8.94
CA SER A 279 3.75 17.25 9.50
C SER A 279 3.96 17.39 11.02
N MET A 280 4.44 16.33 11.69
CA MET A 280 4.65 16.33 13.16
C MET A 280 6.12 16.47 13.54
N THR A 281 7.03 16.53 12.56
CA THR A 281 8.45 16.76 12.83
C THR A 281 8.75 18.24 13.13
N ILE A 282 9.91 18.51 13.73
CA ILE A 282 10.43 19.86 13.94
C ILE A 282 11.85 19.90 13.37
N PRO A 283 12.05 20.62 12.23
CA PRO A 283 11.04 21.32 11.41
C PRO A 283 10.07 20.36 10.71
N GLU A 284 8.87 20.84 10.33
CA GLU A 284 7.92 20.05 9.54
C GLU A 284 8.54 19.67 8.19
N LEU A 285 8.44 18.40 7.81
CA LEU A 285 9.11 17.84 6.65
C LEU A 285 8.39 18.17 5.34
N THR A 286 9.08 18.86 4.44
CA THR A 286 8.72 18.99 3.03
C THR A 286 8.79 17.62 2.36
N THR A 287 7.79 17.24 1.61
CA THR A 287 7.69 15.90 1.02
C THR A 287 6.88 15.88 -0.27
N VAL A 288 7.13 14.87 -1.08
CA VAL A 288 6.26 14.48 -2.20
C VAL A 288 5.22 13.50 -1.68
N ALA A 289 3.99 13.94 -1.55
CA ALA A 289 2.90 13.13 -1.03
C ALA A 289 2.30 12.24 -2.13
N GLN A 290 2.30 10.93 -1.89
CA GLN A 290 1.53 9.98 -2.68
C GLN A 290 0.07 10.00 -2.21
N PRO A 291 -0.91 9.78 -3.10
CA PRO A 291 -2.32 9.64 -2.73
C PRO A 291 -2.58 8.25 -2.10
N ILE A 292 -1.96 8.00 -0.92
CA ILE A 292 -1.85 6.66 -0.31
C ILE A 292 -3.22 6.06 -0.02
N TYR A 293 -4.11 6.85 0.59
CA TYR A 293 -5.46 6.41 0.94
C TYR A 293 -6.28 6.09 -0.32
N GLU A 294 -6.24 6.97 -1.32
CA GLU A 294 -6.93 6.80 -2.61
C GLU A 294 -6.41 5.59 -3.40
N MET A 295 -5.10 5.30 -3.31
CA MET A 295 -4.53 4.07 -3.88
C MET A 295 -5.18 2.84 -3.25
N GLY A 296 -5.35 2.84 -1.93
CA GLY A 296 -6.03 1.76 -1.20
C GLY A 296 -7.49 1.59 -1.62
N GLU A 297 -8.25 2.69 -1.68
CA GLU A 297 -9.64 2.66 -2.14
C GLU A 297 -9.77 2.12 -3.57
N LEU A 298 -8.92 2.61 -4.47
CA LEU A 298 -8.92 2.19 -5.88
C LEU A 298 -8.58 0.71 -6.03
N ALA A 299 -7.69 0.18 -5.17
CA ALA A 299 -7.36 -1.25 -5.17
C ALA A 299 -8.55 -2.12 -4.75
N ALA A 300 -9.24 -1.75 -3.68
CA ALA A 300 -10.42 -2.47 -3.23
C ALA A 300 -11.55 -2.41 -4.27
N LEU A 301 -11.79 -1.23 -4.87
CA LEU A 301 -12.76 -1.06 -5.94
C LEU A 301 -12.42 -1.91 -7.16
N THR A 302 -11.17 -1.87 -7.61
CA THR A 302 -10.70 -2.64 -8.78
C THR A 302 -10.81 -4.14 -8.54
N LEU A 303 -10.41 -4.62 -7.35
CA LEU A 303 -10.51 -6.02 -6.99
C LEU A 303 -11.97 -6.50 -6.94
N THR A 304 -12.86 -5.72 -6.32
CA THR A 304 -14.28 -6.10 -6.23
C THR A 304 -14.95 -6.13 -7.60
N GLN A 305 -14.60 -5.22 -8.51
CA GLN A 305 -15.04 -5.28 -9.90
C GLN A 305 -14.55 -6.55 -10.60
N GLN A 306 -13.32 -6.99 -10.36
CA GLN A 306 -12.82 -8.27 -10.89
C GLN A 306 -13.56 -9.48 -10.32
N ILE A 307 -13.87 -9.46 -9.02
CA ILE A 307 -14.65 -10.52 -8.37
C ILE A 307 -16.06 -10.61 -8.98
N GLU A 308 -16.67 -9.47 -9.31
CA GLU A 308 -18.05 -9.41 -9.83
C GLU A 308 -18.16 -9.72 -11.32
N ASN A 309 -17.14 -9.38 -12.10
CA ASN A 309 -17.10 -9.59 -13.54
C ASN A 309 -16.30 -10.84 -13.89
N THR A 310 -16.85 -11.69 -14.72
CA THR A 310 -16.24 -12.98 -15.08
C THR A 310 -15.01 -12.87 -16.00
N ASN A 311 -14.67 -11.68 -16.54
CA ASN A 311 -13.50 -11.50 -17.40
C ASN A 311 -13.06 -10.01 -17.54
N PRO A 312 -12.65 -9.32 -16.47
CA PRO A 312 -12.15 -7.95 -16.59
C PRO A 312 -10.74 -7.96 -17.20
N LEU A 313 -10.50 -7.10 -18.19
CA LEU A 313 -9.14 -6.86 -18.68
C LEU A 313 -8.30 -6.19 -17.59
N PRO A 314 -7.03 -6.62 -17.40
CA PRO A 314 -6.09 -5.94 -16.51
C PRO A 314 -5.93 -4.46 -16.88
N LYS A 315 -5.83 -3.60 -15.87
CA LYS A 315 -5.62 -2.15 -16.03
C LYS A 315 -4.47 -1.67 -15.18
N VAL A 316 -3.69 -0.73 -15.72
CA VAL A 316 -2.68 0.01 -14.96
C VAL A 316 -3.23 1.38 -14.65
N TYR A 317 -3.28 1.71 -13.36
CA TYR A 317 -3.62 3.04 -12.86
C TYR A 317 -2.35 3.66 -12.29
N GLU A 318 -1.94 4.77 -12.89
CA GLU A 318 -0.83 5.58 -12.41
C GLU A 318 -1.39 6.89 -11.87
N LEU A 319 -1.15 7.13 -10.58
CA LEU A 319 -1.61 8.32 -9.88
C LEU A 319 -0.46 9.31 -9.76
N GLU A 320 -0.76 10.60 -9.85
CA GLU A 320 0.24 11.65 -9.70
C GLU A 320 0.41 12.01 -8.21
N PRO A 321 1.66 12.15 -7.74
CA PRO A 321 1.94 12.67 -6.40
C PRO A 321 1.70 14.18 -6.34
N THR A 322 1.65 14.71 -5.13
CA THR A 322 1.52 16.15 -4.87
C THR A 322 2.70 16.64 -4.04
N PHE A 323 3.37 17.70 -4.47
CA PHE A 323 4.44 18.30 -3.70
C PHE A 323 3.88 19.15 -2.54
N ILE A 324 4.38 18.92 -1.32
CA ILE A 324 3.96 19.63 -0.11
C ILE A 324 5.18 20.30 0.52
N GLU A 325 5.32 21.61 0.27
CA GLU A 325 6.37 22.41 0.88
C GLU A 325 6.05 22.70 2.36
N ARG A 326 7.04 22.47 3.24
CA ARG A 326 6.99 22.77 4.68
C ARG A 326 8.30 23.45 5.14
N SER A 327 8.49 23.54 6.44
CA SER A 327 9.60 24.29 7.03
C SER A 327 10.99 23.65 6.88
N SER A 328 11.09 22.36 6.56
CA SER A 328 12.40 21.69 6.38
C SER A 328 13.18 22.12 5.15
N THR A 329 12.54 22.85 4.22
CA THR A 329 13.21 23.43 3.04
C THR A 329 13.05 24.94 2.94
N ARG A 330 12.18 25.55 3.73
CA ARG A 330 11.87 26.98 3.67
C ARG A 330 12.93 27.78 4.46
N ARG A 331 13.95 28.26 3.75
CA ARG A 331 14.93 29.20 4.33
C ARG A 331 14.31 30.59 4.45
N GLU A 332 14.46 31.24 5.61
CA GLU A 332 14.13 32.66 5.70
C GLU A 332 15.08 33.45 4.81
N PRO A 333 14.63 34.51 4.10
CA PRO A 333 15.51 35.37 3.37
C PRO A 333 16.56 35.92 4.34
N LEU A 334 17.85 35.88 3.97
CA LEU A 334 18.90 36.55 4.70
C LEU A 334 18.54 38.03 4.79
N ALA A 335 18.29 38.52 6.02
CA ALA A 335 17.93 39.90 6.30
C ALA A 335 19.07 40.86 5.95
#